data_1fc654a330fb8b9acf44fbe4533f5f41
#
_entry.id   1fc654a330fb8b9acf44fbe4533f5f41
#
_cell.length_a   1.000
_cell.length_b   1.000
_cell.length_c   1.000
_cell.angle_alpha   90.00
_cell.angle_beta   90.00
_cell.angle_gamma   90.00
#
_symmetry.space_group_name_H-M   'P 1'
#
loop_
_entity.id
_entity.type
_entity.pdbx_description
1 polymer ?
#
loop_
_entity_poly.entity_id
_entity_poly.type
_entity_poly.pdbx_seq_one_letter_code
_entity_poly.pdbx_strand_id
1 'polypeptide(L)'
;MTAMVGGTVSGSLVGTTDPDVAVAVAVAEASGPLVVALDGPSGSGKSSVSRQVASRLGLAYLDTGAMYRAATWWCVRNEVDLADQSAVAALVAAMPLDIGVDPAGPTVHVDGVDIAEAIRDSAISTAVSAVATNLDVRAELRRRQREIIDVERTAGFSGGSGVVVEGRDITTVVAPDADVRVLLT
;
A
#
# COMPACT_ATOMS: atom_id res chain seq x y z
N MET A 1 -0.52 20.53 2.31
CA MET A 1 -0.88 19.21 2.83
C MET A 1 -2.32 19.26 3.31
N THR A 2 -3.21 18.55 2.65
CA THR A 2 -4.64 18.54 2.99
C THR A 2 -4.99 17.13 3.43
N ALA A 3 -5.34 16.98 4.71
CA ALA A 3 -5.88 15.73 5.24
C ALA A 3 -7.41 15.82 5.20
N MET A 4 -8.07 14.84 4.58
CA MET A 4 -9.51 14.67 4.69
C MET A 4 -9.80 13.45 5.57
N VAL A 5 -10.48 13.68 6.67
CA VAL A 5 -11.05 12.62 7.50
C VAL A 5 -12.46 12.38 7.03
N GLY A 6 -12.72 11.21 6.48
CA GLY A 6 -14.04 10.80 5.98
C GLY A 6 -14.58 9.65 6.82
N GLY A 7 -15.08 9.95 7.99
CA GLY A 7 -15.92 9.05 8.76
C GLY A 7 -17.22 9.76 9.10
N THR A 8 -18.35 9.05 9.10
CA THR A 8 -19.62 9.55 9.63
C THR A 8 -19.51 9.66 11.14
N VAL A 9 -18.82 10.67 11.62
CA VAL A 9 -18.75 11.00 13.04
C VAL A 9 -19.60 12.26 13.25
N SER A 10 -20.66 12.13 14.00
CA SER A 10 -21.43 13.26 14.53
C SER A 10 -20.64 13.89 15.67
N GLY A 11 -19.55 14.57 15.32
CA GLY A 11 -18.69 15.29 16.23
C GLY A 11 -18.06 16.46 15.51
N SER A 12 -17.99 17.60 16.18
CA SER A 12 -17.48 18.86 15.64
C SER A 12 -16.06 18.70 15.14
N LEU A 13 -15.85 18.81 13.84
CA LEU A 13 -14.53 18.81 13.21
C LEU A 13 -13.74 20.02 13.71
N VAL A 14 -12.79 19.80 14.61
CA VAL A 14 -11.73 20.77 14.86
C VAL A 14 -10.81 20.70 13.65
N GLY A 15 -10.84 21.71 12.80
CA GLY A 15 -9.98 21.81 11.61
C GLY A 15 -8.53 21.95 12.04
N THR A 16 -7.82 20.83 12.18
CA THR A 16 -6.38 20.83 12.35
C THR A 16 -5.70 20.54 11.02
N THR A 17 -4.70 21.34 10.69
CA THR A 17 -3.83 21.15 9.52
C THR A 17 -2.63 20.24 9.84
N ASP A 18 -2.52 19.79 11.10
CA ASP A 18 -1.48 18.89 11.55
C ASP A 18 -1.91 17.43 11.35
N PRO A 19 -1.24 16.67 10.47
CA PRO A 19 -1.59 15.29 10.18
C PRO A 19 -1.40 14.36 11.38
N ASP A 20 -0.46 14.65 12.26
CA ASP A 20 -0.24 13.86 13.49
C ASP A 20 -1.43 13.97 14.42
N VAL A 21 -2.05 15.15 14.52
CA VAL A 21 -3.24 15.38 15.34
C VAL A 21 -4.49 14.72 14.72
N ALA A 22 -4.65 14.79 13.38
CA ALA A 22 -5.78 14.16 12.71
C ALA A 22 -5.75 12.63 12.87
N VAL A 23 -4.57 12.02 12.77
CA VAL A 23 -4.38 10.58 13.00
C VAL A 23 -4.61 10.22 14.48
N ALA A 24 -4.10 11.02 15.41
CA ALA A 24 -4.28 10.78 16.84
C ALA A 24 -5.75 10.84 17.26
N VAL A 25 -6.54 11.77 16.70
CA VAL A 25 -7.99 11.86 16.94
C VAL A 25 -8.72 10.64 16.39
N ALA A 26 -8.39 10.21 15.16
CA ALA A 26 -9.00 9.04 14.56
C ALA A 26 -8.70 7.75 15.37
N VAL A 27 -7.49 7.62 15.91
CA VAL A 27 -7.10 6.51 16.79
C VAL A 27 -7.88 6.53 18.11
N ALA A 28 -8.06 7.71 18.70
CA ALA A 28 -8.80 7.85 19.97
C ALA A 28 -10.30 7.54 19.83
N GLU A 29 -10.85 7.69 18.61
CA GLU A 29 -12.27 7.44 18.31
C GLU A 29 -12.51 6.04 17.70
N ALA A 30 -11.48 5.35 17.23
CA ALA A 30 -11.59 4.02 16.65
C ALA A 30 -11.89 2.99 17.74
N SER A 31 -13.07 2.40 17.67
CA SER A 31 -13.46 1.25 18.51
C SER A 31 -13.15 -0.11 17.86
N GLY A 32 -12.34 -0.13 16.80
CA GLY A 32 -11.99 -1.30 15.99
C GLY A 32 -10.67 -1.13 15.23
N PRO A 33 -10.37 -2.04 14.31
CA PRO A 33 -9.16 -1.97 13.50
C PRO A 33 -9.11 -0.67 12.68
N LEU A 34 -7.95 0.00 12.67
CA LEU A 34 -7.75 1.26 11.99
C LEU A 34 -7.11 1.05 10.61
N VAL A 35 -7.73 1.55 9.56
CA VAL A 35 -7.15 1.60 8.22
C VAL A 35 -6.82 3.04 7.85
N VAL A 36 -5.55 3.30 7.62
CA VAL A 36 -5.02 4.60 7.18
C VAL A 36 -4.55 4.49 5.73
N ALA A 37 -5.15 5.25 4.83
CA ALA A 37 -4.80 5.29 3.42
C ALA A 37 -4.02 6.56 3.08
N LEU A 38 -2.83 6.42 2.47
CA LEU A 38 -2.01 7.54 2.04
C LEU A 38 -1.78 7.49 0.53
N ASP A 39 -2.14 8.55 -0.17
CA ASP A 39 -1.80 8.75 -1.58
C ASP A 39 -0.83 9.92 -1.76
N GLY A 40 -0.11 9.92 -2.87
CA GLY A 40 0.77 11.02 -3.27
C GLY A 40 1.78 10.62 -4.34
N PRO A 41 2.44 11.59 -4.98
CA PRO A 41 3.41 11.35 -6.03
C PRO A 41 4.69 10.65 -5.52
N SER A 42 5.49 10.15 -6.45
CA SER A 42 6.82 9.60 -6.11
C SER A 42 7.69 10.71 -5.51
N GLY A 43 8.44 10.38 -4.48
CA GLY A 43 9.33 11.35 -3.81
C GLY A 43 8.65 12.29 -2.81
N SER A 44 7.34 12.19 -2.58
CA SER A 44 6.61 13.03 -1.60
C SER A 44 6.87 12.69 -0.13
N GLY A 45 7.71 11.69 0.16
CA GLY A 45 7.98 11.24 1.53
C GLY A 45 6.95 10.26 2.10
N LYS A 46 5.98 9.78 1.29
CA LYS A 46 4.93 8.86 1.74
C LYS A 46 5.45 7.70 2.58
N SER A 47 6.42 6.96 2.06
CA SER A 47 6.93 5.75 2.71
C SER A 47 7.51 6.04 4.09
N SER A 48 8.23 7.16 4.24
CA SER A 48 8.78 7.57 5.53
C SER A 48 7.68 7.91 6.53
N VAL A 49 6.69 8.70 6.11
CA VAL A 49 5.55 9.09 6.95
C VAL A 49 4.69 7.87 7.29
N SER A 50 4.34 7.05 6.29
CA SER A 50 3.49 5.87 6.50
C SER A 50 4.11 4.87 7.47
N ARG A 51 5.41 4.58 7.33
CA ARG A 51 6.13 3.69 8.24
C ARG A 51 6.19 4.26 9.66
N GLN A 52 6.42 5.56 9.80
CA GLN A 52 6.48 6.22 11.10
C GLN A 52 5.12 6.20 11.79
N VAL A 53 4.03 6.47 11.06
CA VAL A 53 2.66 6.38 11.57
C VAL A 53 2.35 4.93 12.00
N ALA A 54 2.63 3.95 11.13
CA ALA A 54 2.41 2.54 11.44
C ALA A 54 3.16 2.11 12.71
N SER A 55 4.45 2.44 12.80
CA SER A 55 5.27 2.11 13.98
C SER A 55 4.75 2.74 15.26
N ARG A 56 4.34 4.02 15.22
CA ARG A 56 3.83 4.74 16.41
C ARG A 56 2.50 4.20 16.91
N LEU A 57 1.66 3.71 15.99
CA LEU A 57 0.31 3.23 16.30
C LEU A 57 0.23 1.71 16.48
N GLY A 58 1.32 0.98 16.30
CA GLY A 58 1.32 -0.49 16.36
C GLY A 58 0.55 -1.14 15.22
N LEU A 59 0.48 -0.47 14.05
CA LEU A 59 -0.20 -0.94 12.85
C LEU A 59 0.77 -1.64 11.91
N ALA A 60 0.23 -2.49 11.03
CA ALA A 60 0.96 -2.98 9.88
C ALA A 60 1.23 -1.86 8.86
N TYR A 61 2.17 -2.09 7.95
CA TYR A 61 2.52 -1.16 6.88
C TYR A 61 2.53 -1.88 5.53
N LEU A 62 1.83 -1.33 4.53
CA LEU A 62 1.75 -1.88 3.19
C LEU A 62 2.19 -0.85 2.14
N ASP A 63 3.33 -1.11 1.45
CA ASP A 63 3.79 -0.39 0.26
C ASP A 63 3.21 -1.04 -1.01
N THR A 64 2.12 -0.51 -1.53
CA THR A 64 1.53 -1.05 -2.77
C THR A 64 2.41 -0.82 -3.99
N GLY A 65 3.21 0.24 -4.00
CA GLY A 65 4.18 0.51 -5.05
C GLY A 65 5.26 -0.58 -5.15
N ALA A 66 5.67 -1.15 -4.02
CA ALA A 66 6.58 -2.30 -4.00
C ALA A 66 5.96 -3.53 -4.69
N MET A 67 4.65 -3.76 -4.55
CA MET A 67 3.96 -4.87 -5.20
C MET A 67 3.96 -4.72 -6.73
N TYR A 68 3.75 -3.50 -7.26
CA TYR A 68 3.85 -3.25 -8.70
C TYR A 68 5.29 -3.41 -9.22
N ARG A 69 6.28 -2.96 -8.45
CA ARG A 69 7.70 -3.17 -8.79
C ARG A 69 8.09 -4.65 -8.74
N ALA A 70 7.55 -5.42 -7.78
CA ALA A 70 7.74 -6.86 -7.71
C ALA A 70 7.14 -7.57 -8.94
N ALA A 71 5.93 -7.21 -9.35
CA ALA A 71 5.32 -7.72 -10.56
C ALA A 71 6.18 -7.41 -11.81
N THR A 72 6.71 -6.20 -11.89
CA THR A 72 7.61 -5.80 -12.98
C THR A 72 8.89 -6.61 -12.98
N TRP A 73 9.53 -6.75 -11.81
CA TRP A 73 10.73 -7.56 -11.65
C TRP A 73 10.48 -9.02 -12.06
N TRP A 74 9.33 -9.58 -11.69
CA TRP A 74 8.94 -10.94 -12.05
C TRP A 74 8.78 -11.10 -13.55
N CYS A 75 8.15 -10.14 -14.23
CA CYS A 75 8.03 -10.14 -15.69
C CYS A 75 9.39 -10.05 -16.39
N VAL A 76 10.27 -9.16 -15.93
CA VAL A 76 11.62 -9.00 -16.50
C VAL A 76 12.47 -10.26 -16.28
N ARG A 77 12.41 -10.85 -15.09
CA ARG A 77 13.15 -12.08 -14.78
C ARG A 77 12.72 -13.27 -15.63
N ASN A 78 11.45 -13.34 -15.99
CA ASN A 78 10.90 -14.40 -16.84
C ASN A 78 10.93 -14.03 -18.33
N GLU A 79 11.62 -12.95 -18.70
CA GLU A 79 11.83 -12.50 -20.08
C GLU A 79 10.51 -12.34 -20.88
N VAL A 80 9.38 -12.02 -20.20
CA VAL A 80 8.13 -11.79 -20.88
C VAL A 80 8.15 -10.46 -21.63
N ASP A 81 7.62 -10.45 -22.85
CA ASP A 81 7.43 -9.21 -23.58
C ASP A 81 6.38 -8.33 -22.86
N LEU A 82 6.80 -7.19 -22.32
CA LEU A 82 5.91 -6.27 -21.60
C LEU A 82 4.84 -5.64 -22.49
N ALA A 83 4.96 -5.75 -23.82
CA ALA A 83 3.91 -5.34 -24.76
C ALA A 83 2.80 -6.39 -24.87
N ASP A 84 3.09 -7.67 -24.58
CA ASP A 84 2.07 -8.73 -24.51
C ASP A 84 1.31 -8.67 -23.16
N GLN A 85 0.27 -7.87 -23.15
CA GLN A 85 -0.52 -7.60 -21.95
C GLN A 85 -1.17 -8.87 -21.38
N SER A 86 -1.50 -9.85 -22.22
CA SER A 86 -2.10 -11.12 -21.78
C SER A 86 -1.08 -12.01 -21.08
N ALA A 87 0.13 -12.13 -21.64
CA ALA A 87 1.22 -12.89 -21.03
C ALA A 87 1.66 -12.27 -19.69
N VAL A 88 1.76 -10.94 -19.65
CA VAL A 88 2.08 -10.18 -18.41
C VAL A 88 1.03 -10.46 -17.34
N ALA A 89 -0.26 -10.36 -17.67
CA ALA A 89 -1.33 -10.58 -16.70
C ALA A 89 -1.32 -12.02 -16.15
N ALA A 90 -1.17 -13.02 -17.03
CA ALA A 90 -1.11 -14.42 -16.64
C ALA A 90 0.08 -14.72 -15.71
N LEU A 91 1.25 -14.16 -16.03
CA LEU A 91 2.45 -14.33 -15.21
C LEU A 91 2.32 -13.67 -13.84
N VAL A 92 1.75 -12.48 -13.76
CA VAL A 92 1.52 -11.78 -12.49
C VAL A 92 0.46 -12.48 -11.64
N ALA A 93 -0.59 -13.02 -12.25
CA ALA A 93 -1.61 -13.79 -11.53
C ALA A 93 -1.01 -15.03 -10.83
N ALA A 94 -0.03 -15.68 -11.47
CA ALA A 94 0.66 -16.84 -10.93
C ALA A 94 1.87 -16.49 -10.04
N MET A 95 2.22 -15.20 -9.87
CA MET A 95 3.40 -14.77 -9.13
C MET A 95 3.31 -15.15 -7.64
N PRO A 96 4.26 -15.93 -7.11
CA PRO A 96 4.33 -16.29 -5.69
C PRO A 96 4.93 -15.14 -4.87
N LEU A 97 4.14 -14.08 -4.69
CA LEU A 97 4.51 -12.87 -3.96
C LEU A 97 4.21 -13.01 -2.48
N ASP A 98 5.20 -12.71 -1.65
CA ASP A 98 5.09 -12.58 -0.21
C ASP A 98 5.53 -11.17 0.23
N ILE A 99 4.67 -10.46 0.94
CA ILE A 99 4.87 -9.08 1.40
C ILE A 99 4.89 -9.06 2.92
N GLY A 100 6.04 -8.70 3.48
CA GLY A 100 6.17 -8.43 4.90
C GLY A 100 5.68 -7.02 5.25
N VAL A 101 4.80 -6.94 6.24
CA VAL A 101 4.10 -5.70 6.61
C VAL A 101 4.62 -5.07 7.91
N ASP A 102 5.76 -5.53 8.42
CA ASP A 102 6.43 -4.91 9.57
C ASP A 102 6.95 -3.51 9.18
N PRO A 103 6.48 -2.42 9.79
CA PRO A 103 6.98 -1.08 9.49
C PRO A 103 8.46 -0.87 9.84
N ALA A 104 9.02 -1.67 10.75
CA ALA A 104 10.44 -1.60 11.11
C ALA A 104 11.33 -2.22 10.02
N GLY A 105 10.86 -3.28 9.36
CA GLY A 105 11.60 -4.02 8.34
C GLY A 105 10.68 -4.61 7.27
N PRO A 106 10.04 -3.80 6.42
CA PRO A 106 9.17 -4.34 5.37
C PRO A 106 9.98 -5.17 4.37
N THR A 107 9.48 -6.35 4.03
CA THR A 107 10.14 -7.29 3.12
C THR A 107 9.31 -7.53 1.86
N VAL A 108 9.99 -7.91 0.78
CA VAL A 108 9.36 -8.30 -0.48
C VAL A 108 10.05 -9.53 -1.00
N HIS A 109 9.34 -10.65 -1.04
CA HIS A 109 9.86 -11.89 -1.61
C HIS A 109 9.00 -12.32 -2.80
N VAL A 110 9.65 -12.87 -3.82
CA VAL A 110 8.99 -13.56 -4.92
C VAL A 110 9.68 -14.90 -5.12
N ASP A 111 8.89 -15.98 -5.10
CA ASP A 111 9.41 -17.36 -5.17
C ASP A 111 10.50 -17.66 -4.11
N GLY A 112 10.29 -17.13 -2.89
CA GLY A 112 11.22 -17.26 -1.77
C GLY A 112 12.50 -16.41 -1.87
N VAL A 113 12.67 -15.62 -2.93
CA VAL A 113 13.83 -14.73 -3.11
C VAL A 113 13.51 -13.35 -2.58
N ASP A 114 14.36 -12.81 -1.68
CA ASP A 114 14.29 -11.41 -1.27
C ASP A 114 14.68 -10.50 -2.43
N ILE A 115 13.78 -9.63 -2.81
CA ILE A 115 13.94 -8.70 -3.93
C ILE A 115 13.85 -7.23 -3.51
N ALA A 116 13.90 -6.93 -2.22
CA ALA A 116 13.70 -5.57 -1.69
C ALA A 116 14.69 -4.53 -2.28
N GLU A 117 15.92 -4.94 -2.60
CA GLU A 117 16.88 -4.09 -3.31
C GLU A 117 16.65 -4.10 -4.81
N ALA A 118 16.45 -5.29 -5.41
CA ALA A 118 16.31 -5.45 -6.85
C ALA A 118 15.14 -4.66 -7.45
N ILE A 119 14.03 -4.54 -6.72
CA ILE A 119 12.87 -3.77 -7.18
C ILE A 119 13.07 -2.24 -7.16
N ARG A 120 14.19 -1.76 -6.64
CA ARG A 120 14.57 -0.34 -6.62
C ARG A 120 15.51 0.03 -7.77
N ASP A 121 15.96 -0.95 -8.53
CA ASP A 121 16.79 -0.73 -9.71
C ASP A 121 16.11 0.21 -10.71
N SER A 122 16.93 1.01 -11.39
CA SER A 122 16.47 1.96 -12.40
C SER A 122 15.77 1.29 -13.57
N ALA A 123 16.21 0.09 -13.96
CA ALA A 123 15.57 -0.70 -15.02
C ALA A 123 14.13 -1.07 -14.64
N ILE A 124 13.89 -1.50 -13.39
CA ILE A 124 12.54 -1.81 -12.89
C ILE A 124 11.71 -0.53 -12.81
N SER A 125 12.27 0.56 -12.30
CA SER A 125 11.60 1.86 -12.20
C SER A 125 11.15 2.39 -13.57
N THR A 126 11.93 2.15 -14.62
CA THR A 126 11.60 2.53 -15.99
C THR A 126 10.50 1.65 -16.58
N ALA A 127 10.54 0.35 -16.31
CA ALA A 127 9.61 -0.63 -16.87
C ALA A 127 8.24 -0.68 -16.13
N VAL A 128 8.17 -0.20 -14.89
CA VAL A 128 6.98 -0.36 -14.04
C VAL A 128 5.69 0.18 -14.68
N SER A 129 5.77 1.24 -15.45
CA SER A 129 4.59 1.83 -16.10
C SER A 129 3.94 0.87 -17.11
N ALA A 130 4.73 0.08 -17.84
CA ALA A 130 4.21 -0.89 -18.80
C ALA A 130 3.36 -1.99 -18.11
N VAL A 131 3.76 -2.40 -16.92
CA VAL A 131 3.05 -3.41 -16.12
C VAL A 131 1.88 -2.78 -15.35
N ALA A 132 2.08 -1.59 -14.77
CA ALA A 132 1.08 -0.93 -13.93
C ALA A 132 -0.11 -0.35 -14.70
N THR A 133 -0.02 -0.18 -16.01
CA THR A 133 -1.15 0.23 -16.87
C THR A 133 -2.03 -0.94 -17.29
N ASN A 134 -1.57 -2.18 -17.16
CA ASN A 134 -2.36 -3.38 -17.44
C ASN A 134 -3.52 -3.53 -16.46
N LEU A 135 -4.76 -3.56 -16.96
CA LEU A 135 -5.95 -3.57 -16.11
C LEU A 135 -6.11 -4.87 -15.33
N ASP A 136 -5.72 -6.01 -15.89
CA ASP A 136 -5.81 -7.32 -15.23
C ASP A 136 -4.76 -7.44 -14.12
N VAL A 137 -3.54 -6.93 -14.36
CA VAL A 137 -2.52 -6.81 -13.31
C VAL A 137 -3.01 -5.92 -12.16
N ARG A 138 -3.63 -4.78 -12.47
CA ARG A 138 -4.20 -3.89 -11.44
C ARG A 138 -5.30 -4.58 -10.65
N ALA A 139 -6.18 -5.32 -11.32
CA ALA A 139 -7.24 -6.07 -10.66
C ALA A 139 -6.68 -7.10 -9.68
N GLU A 140 -5.70 -7.88 -10.12
CA GLU A 140 -5.06 -8.90 -9.28
C GLU A 140 -4.30 -8.30 -8.10
N LEU A 141 -3.47 -7.27 -8.32
CA LEU A 141 -2.72 -6.65 -7.23
C LEU A 141 -3.65 -5.96 -6.22
N ARG A 142 -4.73 -5.31 -6.67
CA ARG A 142 -5.75 -4.74 -5.77
C ARG A 142 -6.46 -5.81 -4.94
N ARG A 143 -6.75 -6.97 -5.53
CA ARG A 143 -7.31 -8.10 -4.79
C ARG A 143 -6.37 -8.51 -3.65
N ARG A 144 -5.08 -8.71 -3.93
CA ARG A 144 -4.06 -9.06 -2.93
C ARG A 144 -3.88 -7.96 -1.87
N GLN A 145 -3.90 -6.70 -2.26
CA GLN A 145 -3.82 -5.56 -1.33
C GLN A 145 -4.99 -5.58 -0.34
N ARG A 146 -6.22 -5.80 -0.83
CA ARG A 146 -7.40 -5.90 0.02
C ARG A 146 -7.36 -7.11 0.96
N GLU A 147 -6.89 -8.25 0.50
CA GLU A 147 -6.69 -9.42 1.36
C GLU A 147 -5.72 -9.13 2.52
N ILE A 148 -4.62 -8.43 2.26
CA ILE A 148 -3.69 -8.01 3.32
C ILE A 148 -4.39 -7.07 4.30
N ILE A 149 -5.14 -6.08 3.82
CA ILE A 149 -5.91 -5.16 4.66
C ILE A 149 -6.91 -5.92 5.54
N ASP A 150 -7.63 -6.87 4.98
CA ASP A 150 -8.63 -7.66 5.71
C ASP A 150 -8.00 -8.57 6.77
N VAL A 151 -6.83 -9.15 6.47
CA VAL A 151 -6.05 -9.91 7.45
C VAL A 151 -5.63 -9.01 8.62
N GLU A 152 -5.14 -7.80 8.35
CA GLU A 152 -4.69 -6.87 9.39
C GLU A 152 -5.86 -6.26 10.20
N ARG A 153 -7.07 -6.28 9.68
CA ARG A 153 -8.29 -5.91 10.43
C ARG A 153 -8.72 -6.96 11.45
N THR A 154 -8.26 -8.20 11.33
CA THR A 154 -8.76 -9.31 12.17
C THR A 154 -7.67 -10.00 12.98
N ALA A 155 -6.49 -10.08 12.43
CA ALA A 155 -5.33 -10.77 13.01
C ALA A 155 -4.04 -10.17 12.42
N GLY A 156 -3.22 -10.95 11.71
CA GLY A 156 -2.03 -10.51 11.00
C GLY A 156 -0.91 -10.03 11.93
N PHE A 157 0.01 -9.25 11.36
CA PHE A 157 1.15 -8.68 12.06
C PHE A 157 0.72 -7.74 13.18
N SER A 158 -0.27 -6.89 12.94
CA SER A 158 -0.77 -5.90 13.90
C SER A 158 -1.63 -6.51 15.03
N GLY A 159 -1.88 -7.82 15.00
CA GLY A 159 -2.81 -8.49 15.92
C GLY A 159 -4.25 -8.02 15.78
N GLY A 160 -4.64 -7.53 14.60
CA GLY A 160 -5.97 -7.02 14.32
C GLY A 160 -6.13 -5.52 14.63
N SER A 161 -5.03 -4.80 14.92
CA SER A 161 -5.09 -3.35 15.16
C SER A 161 -5.30 -2.54 13.88
N GLY A 162 -4.93 -3.09 12.72
CA GLY A 162 -5.12 -2.47 11.41
C GLY A 162 -3.82 -2.20 10.65
N VAL A 163 -3.91 -1.33 9.63
CA VAL A 163 -2.82 -1.14 8.67
C VAL A 163 -2.75 0.28 8.12
N VAL A 164 -1.54 0.75 7.87
CA VAL A 164 -1.25 1.94 7.05
C VAL A 164 -0.90 1.48 5.64
N VAL A 165 -1.68 1.91 4.66
CA VAL A 165 -1.50 1.56 3.24
C VAL A 165 -1.10 2.79 2.46
N GLU A 166 -0.01 2.70 1.71
CA GLU A 166 0.43 3.79 0.83
C GLU A 166 0.41 3.43 -0.65
N GLY A 167 0.15 4.44 -1.48
CA GLY A 167 0.17 4.28 -2.94
C GLY A 167 -0.20 5.52 -3.72
N ARG A 168 -1.00 5.33 -4.77
CA ARG A 168 -1.47 6.42 -5.67
C ARG A 168 -2.98 6.47 -5.86
N ASP A 169 -3.67 5.37 -5.59
CA ASP A 169 -5.12 5.23 -5.73
C ASP A 169 -5.73 4.48 -4.52
N ILE A 170 -5.07 4.58 -3.37
CA ILE A 170 -5.49 3.87 -2.16
C ILE A 170 -6.79 4.45 -1.62
N THR A 171 -6.84 5.76 -1.47
CA THR A 171 -7.98 6.49 -0.88
C THR A 171 -9.25 6.44 -1.73
N THR A 172 -9.13 6.10 -3.01
CA THR A 172 -10.25 6.13 -3.98
C THR A 172 -10.66 4.76 -4.50
N VAL A 173 -9.71 3.80 -4.55
CA VAL A 173 -9.94 2.51 -5.22
C VAL A 173 -9.63 1.32 -4.33
N VAL A 174 -8.50 1.29 -3.66
CA VAL A 174 -8.08 0.13 -2.85
C VAL A 174 -8.86 0.06 -1.54
N ALA A 175 -8.86 1.15 -0.79
CA ALA A 175 -9.53 1.29 0.50
C ALA A 175 -10.32 2.61 0.56
N PRO A 176 -11.40 2.76 -0.24
CA PRO A 176 -12.22 3.98 -0.24
C PRO A 176 -12.98 4.16 1.07
N ASP A 177 -13.11 3.11 1.85
CA ASP A 177 -13.72 3.03 3.18
C ASP A 177 -12.70 3.16 4.33
N ALA A 178 -11.43 3.52 4.02
CA ALA A 178 -10.42 3.74 5.06
C ALA A 178 -10.87 4.81 6.07
N ASP A 179 -10.60 4.56 7.35
CA ASP A 179 -10.97 5.45 8.45
C ASP A 179 -10.27 6.81 8.34
N VAL A 180 -9.02 6.79 7.88
CA VAL A 180 -8.22 8.00 7.61
C VAL A 180 -7.72 7.98 6.17
N ARG A 181 -7.93 9.09 5.45
CA ARG A 181 -7.46 9.26 4.08
C ARG A 181 -6.61 10.51 3.97
N VAL A 182 -5.37 10.36 3.53
CA VAL A 182 -4.37 11.43 3.43
C VAL A 182 -3.87 11.54 2.00
N LEU A 183 -3.80 12.75 1.47
CA LEU A 183 -3.13 13.07 0.22
C LEU A 183 -1.90 13.92 0.53
N LEU A 184 -0.72 13.39 0.24
CA LEU A 184 0.55 14.10 0.30
C LEU A 184 0.80 14.79 -1.05
N THR A 185 1.06 16.09 -1.04
CA THR A 185 1.33 16.91 -2.24
C THR A 185 2.71 17.56 -2.15
#